data_6da81ac5c7d8144b41f7a431591a8758
#
_entry.id   6da81ac5c7d8144b41f7a431591a8758
#
_cell.length_a   1.000
_cell.length_b   1.000
_cell.length_c   1.000
_cell.angle_alpha   90.00
_cell.angle_beta   90.00
_cell.angle_gamma   90.00
#
_symmetry.space_group_name_H-M   'P 1'
#
loop_
_entity.id
_entity.type
_entity.pdbx_description
1 polymer ?
#
loop_
_entity_poly.entity_id
_entity_poly.type
_entity_poly.pdbx_seq_one_letter_code
_entity_poly.pdbx_strand_id
1 'polypeptide(L)'
;MQYGLRALVVGRCDVAEPVVFADGRDGRTEPFLLYVWLITGGPSPMLVDTGPKDLATFNAATAAYIPGGIVQRPGETTPEALARAGVDPADVSHVFVTHLHPDHYEQFDLFPNATLVANGDGFRQSLAGIRPNVMRALAARWPESLRLVGDEEVVPGIRTAWLGCHSPCSQAVGVDTAAGAAVLCGDVAYLYRNIEQPRPIGWADAAEWHAAMGRARAAGDILLPGHDPLILDRFGDGVVAVG
;
A
#
# COMPACT_ATOMS: atom_id res chain seq x y z
N MET A 1 17.11 13.94 -1.08
CA MET A 1 15.97 14.78 -0.61
C MET A 1 15.33 14.04 0.54
N GLN A 2 14.89 14.71 1.59
CA GLN A 2 14.21 14.05 2.71
C GLN A 2 12.73 14.42 2.67
N TYR A 3 11.88 13.42 2.78
CA TYR A 3 10.43 13.55 2.67
C TYR A 3 9.74 13.43 4.03
N GLY A 4 8.59 14.09 4.17
CA GLY A 4 7.61 13.74 5.16
C GLY A 4 6.83 12.50 4.72
N LEU A 5 6.48 11.63 5.66
CA LEU A 5 5.72 10.41 5.42
C LEU A 5 4.65 10.24 6.48
N ARG A 6 3.38 10.12 6.05
CA ARG A 6 2.25 9.98 6.96
C ARG A 6 1.27 8.90 6.48
N ALA A 7 0.85 8.04 7.40
CA ALA A 7 -0.24 7.09 7.19
C ALA A 7 -1.59 7.79 7.35
N LEU A 8 -2.46 7.69 6.35
CA LEU A 8 -3.84 8.16 6.38
C LEU A 8 -4.74 6.93 6.44
N VAL A 9 -5.55 6.80 7.50
CA VAL A 9 -6.51 5.69 7.62
C VAL A 9 -7.65 5.91 6.64
N VAL A 10 -7.89 4.90 5.78
CA VAL A 10 -8.94 4.93 4.76
C VAL A 10 -9.94 3.76 4.87
N GLY A 11 -9.84 2.98 5.93
CA GLY A 11 -10.77 1.89 6.23
C GLY A 11 -10.22 0.99 7.32
N ARG A 12 -11.04 0.04 7.74
CA ARG A 12 -10.70 -0.95 8.77
C ARG A 12 -11.48 -2.24 8.59
N CYS A 13 -10.91 -3.35 9.00
CA CYS A 13 -11.57 -4.66 9.01
C CYS A 13 -10.90 -5.59 10.02
N ASP A 14 -11.51 -6.73 10.23
CA ASP A 14 -10.89 -7.87 10.91
C ASP A 14 -10.62 -8.97 9.88
N VAL A 15 -9.37 -9.45 9.80
CA VAL A 15 -8.94 -10.46 8.84
C VAL A 15 -8.69 -11.78 9.54
N ALA A 16 -9.12 -12.89 8.96
CA ALA A 16 -8.91 -14.22 9.52
C ALA A 16 -7.41 -14.49 9.76
N GLU A 17 -7.05 -14.94 10.96
CA GLU A 17 -5.65 -15.14 11.37
C GLU A 17 -4.87 -16.07 10.41
N PRO A 18 -5.46 -17.14 9.82
CA PRO A 18 -4.79 -17.99 8.83
C PRO A 18 -4.39 -17.27 7.52
N VAL A 19 -4.98 -16.11 7.22
CA VAL A 19 -4.56 -15.24 6.11
C VAL A 19 -3.34 -14.43 6.51
N VAL A 20 -3.34 -13.95 7.75
CA VAL A 20 -2.31 -13.04 8.27
C VAL A 20 -1.01 -13.79 8.59
N PHE A 21 -1.12 -15.04 9.05
CA PHE A 21 0.01 -15.86 9.43
C PHE A 21 -0.14 -17.30 8.93
N ALA A 22 0.93 -17.89 8.42
CA ALA A 22 0.95 -19.29 7.98
C ALA A 22 0.66 -20.29 9.12
N ASP A 23 0.94 -19.93 10.37
CA ASP A 23 0.61 -20.66 11.58
C ASP A 23 -0.64 -20.10 12.30
N GLY A 24 -1.45 -19.32 11.58
CA GLY A 24 -2.69 -18.72 12.08
C GLY A 24 -3.74 -19.76 12.47
N ARG A 25 -4.63 -19.40 13.38
CA ARG A 25 -5.64 -20.29 13.94
C ARG A 25 -7.02 -19.97 13.40
N ASP A 26 -7.75 -21.00 13.00
CA ASP A 26 -9.14 -20.88 12.60
C ASP A 26 -10.02 -20.24 13.70
N GLY A 27 -10.99 -19.45 13.28
CA GLY A 27 -11.91 -18.76 14.17
C GLY A 27 -11.36 -17.57 14.91
N ARG A 28 -10.11 -17.17 14.65
CA ARG A 28 -9.49 -15.93 15.13
C ARG A 28 -9.37 -14.93 14.00
N THR A 29 -9.36 -13.66 14.38
CA THR A 29 -9.14 -12.53 13.47
C THR A 29 -8.10 -11.57 14.03
N GLU A 30 -7.47 -10.82 13.14
CA GLU A 30 -6.53 -9.76 13.42
C GLU A 30 -7.10 -8.43 12.92
N PRO A 31 -7.04 -7.35 13.72
CA PRO A 31 -7.51 -6.05 13.30
C PRO A 31 -6.56 -5.42 12.29
N PHE A 32 -7.12 -4.93 11.18
CA PHE A 32 -6.41 -4.21 10.15
C PHE A 32 -6.91 -2.78 10.04
N LEU A 33 -6.00 -1.86 9.76
CA LEU A 33 -6.28 -0.55 9.20
C LEU A 33 -5.81 -0.52 7.74
N LEU A 34 -6.62 0.04 6.87
CA LEU A 34 -6.22 0.31 5.51
C LEU A 34 -5.61 1.71 5.46
N TYR A 35 -4.47 1.82 4.81
CA TYR A 35 -3.72 3.07 4.71
C TYR A 35 -3.56 3.54 3.29
N VAL A 36 -3.63 4.85 3.11
CA VAL A 36 -2.99 5.57 2.02
C VAL A 36 -1.82 6.34 2.65
N TRP A 37 -0.64 6.21 2.09
CA TRP A 37 0.53 6.87 2.61
C TRP A 37 0.80 8.16 1.84
N LEU A 38 0.80 9.27 2.56
CA LEU A 38 1.08 10.59 2.01
C LEU A 38 2.56 10.91 2.14
N ILE A 39 3.18 11.25 1.00
CA ILE A 39 4.57 11.71 0.91
C ILE A 39 4.56 13.21 0.59
N THR A 40 5.21 14.01 1.43
CA THR A 40 5.33 15.48 1.32
C THR A 40 6.79 15.93 1.36
N GLY A 41 7.04 17.24 1.20
CA GLY A 41 8.41 17.79 1.20
C GLY A 41 9.09 17.82 -0.17
N GLY A 42 8.42 17.30 -1.22
CA GLY A 42 8.80 17.47 -2.62
C GLY A 42 8.04 18.61 -3.30
N PRO A 43 8.24 18.80 -4.63
CA PRO A 43 7.53 19.83 -5.40
C PRO A 43 6.00 19.66 -5.43
N SER A 44 5.54 18.41 -5.31
CA SER A 44 4.13 18.03 -5.26
C SER A 44 3.97 16.85 -4.29
N PRO A 45 2.79 16.70 -3.68
CA PRO A 45 2.49 15.51 -2.89
C PRO A 45 2.50 14.26 -3.76
N MET A 46 2.88 13.14 -3.16
CA MET A 46 2.83 11.81 -3.77
C MET A 46 2.16 10.84 -2.80
N LEU A 47 1.64 9.74 -3.33
CA LEU A 47 0.97 8.72 -2.51
C LEU A 47 1.59 7.35 -2.71
N VAL A 48 1.47 6.51 -1.67
CA VAL A 48 1.57 5.06 -1.83
C VAL A 48 0.23 4.46 -1.49
N ASP A 49 -0.32 3.72 -2.45
CA ASP A 49 -1.66 3.16 -2.50
C ASP A 49 -2.79 4.22 -2.53
N THR A 50 -4.02 3.78 -2.79
CA THR A 50 -5.17 4.68 -2.96
C THR A 50 -6.39 4.32 -2.12
N GLY A 51 -6.39 3.15 -1.51
CA GLY A 51 -7.56 2.62 -0.80
C GLY A 51 -8.65 2.04 -1.71
N PRO A 52 -9.65 1.38 -1.10
CA PRO A 52 -10.77 0.74 -1.80
C PRO A 52 -11.80 1.78 -2.27
N LYS A 53 -12.54 1.44 -3.33
CA LYS A 53 -13.64 2.25 -3.87
C LYS A 53 -14.98 1.53 -3.79
N ASP A 54 -15.08 0.34 -4.33
CA ASP A 54 -16.30 -0.46 -4.35
C ASP A 54 -16.31 -1.47 -3.19
N LEU A 55 -16.62 -0.97 -1.99
CA LEU A 55 -16.69 -1.81 -0.80
C LEU A 55 -17.71 -2.94 -0.91
N ALA A 56 -18.83 -2.73 -1.61
CA ALA A 56 -19.86 -3.77 -1.74
C ALA A 56 -19.33 -4.97 -2.49
N THR A 57 -18.71 -4.74 -3.65
CA THR A 57 -18.08 -5.80 -4.45
C THR A 57 -16.89 -6.42 -3.72
N PHE A 58 -16.03 -5.61 -3.09
CA PHE A 58 -14.87 -6.09 -2.35
C PHE A 58 -15.29 -6.99 -1.19
N ASN A 59 -16.20 -6.52 -0.33
CA ASN A 59 -16.66 -7.26 0.85
C ASN A 59 -17.36 -8.58 0.47
N ALA A 60 -18.15 -8.58 -0.62
CA ALA A 60 -18.76 -9.82 -1.12
C ALA A 60 -17.70 -10.83 -1.57
N ALA A 61 -16.65 -10.38 -2.25
CA ALA A 61 -15.58 -11.26 -2.75
C ALA A 61 -14.67 -11.79 -1.63
N THR A 62 -14.52 -11.06 -0.53
CA THR A 62 -13.57 -11.36 0.57
C THR A 62 -14.24 -11.92 1.83
N ALA A 63 -15.55 -12.13 1.83
CA ALA A 63 -16.34 -12.53 3.01
C ALA A 63 -15.83 -13.79 3.72
N ALA A 64 -15.14 -14.69 3.00
CA ALA A 64 -14.60 -15.93 3.57
C ALA A 64 -13.44 -15.67 4.55
N TYR A 65 -12.71 -14.56 4.40
CA TYR A 65 -11.53 -14.25 5.21
C TYR A 65 -11.53 -12.85 5.81
N ILE A 66 -12.48 -11.99 5.43
CA ILE A 66 -12.79 -10.71 6.08
C ILE A 66 -14.25 -10.75 6.53
N PRO A 67 -14.58 -11.43 7.64
CA PRO A 67 -15.98 -11.78 7.98
C PRO A 67 -16.89 -10.57 8.25
N GLY A 68 -16.32 -9.43 8.61
CA GLY A 68 -17.08 -8.18 8.80
C GLY A 68 -17.04 -7.23 7.60
N GLY A 69 -16.23 -7.58 6.57
CA GLY A 69 -15.92 -6.69 5.47
C GLY A 69 -15.09 -5.47 5.90
N ILE A 70 -14.66 -4.68 4.92
CA ILE A 70 -14.08 -3.37 5.18
C ILE A 70 -15.19 -2.39 5.52
N VAL A 71 -15.00 -1.61 6.58
CA VAL A 71 -15.86 -0.50 6.97
C VAL A 71 -15.05 0.81 6.96
N GLN A 72 -15.72 1.91 6.64
CA GLN A 72 -15.17 3.26 6.68
C GLN A 72 -15.99 4.09 7.66
N ARG A 73 -15.33 4.71 8.61
CA ARG A 73 -15.95 5.70 9.52
C ARG A 73 -16.01 7.07 8.83
N PRO A 74 -16.81 8.02 9.31
CA PRO A 74 -16.76 9.40 8.82
C PRO A 74 -15.32 9.93 8.78
N GLY A 75 -14.90 10.42 7.65
CA GLY A 75 -13.53 10.87 7.40
C GLY A 75 -12.54 9.80 6.95
N GLU A 76 -12.94 8.54 6.78
CA GLU A 76 -12.04 7.45 6.36
C GLU A 76 -12.16 7.09 4.87
N THR A 77 -12.96 7.76 4.07
CA THR A 77 -12.81 7.63 2.62
C THR A 77 -11.52 8.32 2.16
N THR A 78 -10.91 7.84 1.09
CA THR A 78 -9.67 8.45 0.58
C THR A 78 -9.83 9.95 0.30
N PRO A 79 -10.91 10.43 -0.35
CA PRO A 79 -11.12 11.88 -0.51
C PRO A 79 -11.20 12.64 0.81
N GLU A 80 -11.89 12.12 1.82
CA GLU A 80 -12.00 12.76 3.12
C GLU A 80 -10.67 12.77 3.88
N ALA A 81 -9.91 11.68 3.81
CA ALA A 81 -8.60 11.57 4.45
C ALA A 81 -7.59 12.56 3.84
N LEU A 82 -7.58 12.70 2.50
CA LEU A 82 -6.77 13.70 1.80
C LEU A 82 -7.20 15.12 2.13
N ALA A 83 -8.51 15.40 2.15
CA ALA A 83 -9.03 16.73 2.53
C ALA A 83 -8.60 17.13 3.95
N ARG A 84 -8.65 16.20 4.94
CA ARG A 84 -8.13 16.44 6.28
C ARG A 84 -6.63 16.68 6.33
N ALA A 85 -5.88 16.07 5.41
CA ALA A 85 -4.44 16.31 5.28
C ALA A 85 -4.11 17.59 4.48
N GLY A 86 -5.13 18.31 3.96
CA GLY A 86 -4.94 19.52 3.16
C GLY A 86 -4.40 19.25 1.75
N VAL A 87 -4.65 18.07 1.20
CA VAL A 87 -4.16 17.65 -0.12
C VAL A 87 -5.32 17.62 -1.12
N ASP A 88 -5.18 18.39 -2.20
CA ASP A 88 -6.06 18.26 -3.37
C ASP A 88 -5.57 17.06 -4.21
N PRO A 89 -6.44 16.09 -4.55
CA PRO A 89 -6.09 15.00 -5.45
C PRO A 89 -5.49 15.45 -6.80
N ALA A 90 -5.85 16.62 -7.28
CA ALA A 90 -5.31 17.19 -8.52
C ALA A 90 -3.83 17.63 -8.41
N ASP A 91 -3.32 17.86 -7.19
CA ASP A 91 -1.93 18.23 -6.94
C ASP A 91 -1.00 17.01 -6.83
N VAL A 92 -1.56 15.80 -6.69
CA VAL A 92 -0.78 14.57 -6.57
C VAL A 92 -0.07 14.26 -7.89
N SER A 93 1.26 14.15 -7.83
CA SER A 93 2.08 13.90 -9.02
C SER A 93 2.31 12.41 -9.32
N HIS A 94 2.44 11.58 -8.30
CA HIS A 94 2.67 10.15 -8.44
C HIS A 94 1.82 9.37 -7.43
N VAL A 95 1.31 8.24 -7.88
CA VAL A 95 0.70 7.20 -7.03
C VAL A 95 1.53 5.94 -7.22
N PHE A 96 2.32 5.59 -6.23
CA PHE A 96 3.00 4.31 -6.16
C PHE A 96 2.01 3.26 -5.65
N VAL A 97 1.90 2.11 -6.30
CA VAL A 97 1.08 1.02 -5.78
C VAL A 97 1.97 -0.11 -5.31
N THR A 98 1.75 -0.55 -4.06
CA THR A 98 2.47 -1.70 -3.52
C THR A 98 2.15 -2.97 -4.27
N HIS A 99 0.90 -3.13 -4.69
CA HIS A 99 0.43 -4.22 -5.55
C HIS A 99 -1.00 -3.94 -6.08
N LEU A 100 -1.50 -4.82 -6.96
CA LEU A 100 -2.75 -4.59 -7.68
C LEU A 100 -3.94 -5.38 -7.10
N HIS A 101 -4.13 -5.35 -5.76
CA HIS A 101 -5.42 -5.69 -5.16
C HIS A 101 -6.29 -4.44 -5.02
N PRO A 102 -7.63 -4.56 -5.17
CA PRO A 102 -8.51 -3.39 -5.29
C PRO A 102 -8.41 -2.39 -4.14
N ASP A 103 -8.19 -2.85 -2.92
CA ASP A 103 -8.02 -2.01 -1.74
C ASP A 103 -6.73 -1.15 -1.74
N HIS A 104 -5.81 -1.37 -2.69
CA HIS A 104 -4.58 -0.60 -2.85
C HIS A 104 -4.61 0.37 -4.03
N TYR A 105 -5.30 0.06 -5.14
CA TYR A 105 -5.19 0.87 -6.36
C TYR A 105 -6.52 1.43 -6.89
N GLU A 106 -7.68 0.99 -6.36
CA GLU A 106 -8.97 1.16 -7.03
C GLU A 106 -9.42 2.62 -7.16
N GLN A 107 -8.90 3.53 -6.32
CA GLN A 107 -9.22 4.95 -6.38
C GLN A 107 -8.23 5.80 -7.22
N PHE A 108 -7.40 5.20 -8.06
CA PHE A 108 -6.47 5.96 -8.90
C PHE A 108 -7.15 7.02 -9.78
N ASP A 109 -8.40 6.79 -10.18
CA ASP A 109 -9.19 7.74 -10.96
C ASP A 109 -9.53 9.07 -10.24
N LEU A 110 -9.26 9.16 -8.92
CA LEU A 110 -9.32 10.43 -8.19
C LEU A 110 -8.16 11.39 -8.53
N PHE A 111 -7.07 10.90 -9.13
CA PHE A 111 -5.81 11.62 -9.31
C PHE A 111 -5.57 11.97 -10.78
N PRO A 112 -6.23 13.04 -11.32
CA PRO A 112 -6.26 13.32 -12.76
C PRO A 112 -4.88 13.67 -13.34
N ASN A 113 -3.94 14.13 -12.51
CA ASN A 113 -2.62 14.55 -12.93
C ASN A 113 -1.50 13.57 -12.51
N ALA A 114 -1.83 12.54 -11.75
CA ALA A 114 -0.84 11.60 -11.25
C ALA A 114 -0.38 10.58 -12.31
N THR A 115 0.87 10.15 -12.17
CA THR A 115 1.39 8.94 -12.82
C THR A 115 1.24 7.76 -11.87
N LEU A 116 0.59 6.69 -12.32
CA LEU A 116 0.57 5.41 -11.61
C LEU A 116 1.93 4.71 -11.78
N VAL A 117 2.58 4.41 -10.66
CA VAL A 117 3.87 3.71 -10.64
C VAL A 117 3.64 2.29 -10.11
N ALA A 118 3.82 1.30 -10.97
CA ALA A 118 3.55 -0.10 -10.65
C ALA A 118 4.69 -1.01 -11.12
N ASN A 119 4.85 -2.17 -10.47
CA ASN A 119 5.80 -3.17 -10.93
C ASN A 119 5.43 -3.70 -12.33
N GLY A 120 6.41 -3.68 -13.25
CA GLY A 120 6.16 -3.95 -14.66
C GLY A 120 5.72 -5.38 -14.95
N ASP A 121 6.33 -6.36 -14.30
CA ASP A 121 6.02 -7.77 -14.57
C ASP A 121 4.66 -8.15 -13.99
N GLY A 122 4.39 -7.76 -12.76
CA GLY A 122 3.10 -8.01 -12.14
C GLY A 122 1.95 -7.23 -12.79
N PHE A 123 2.19 -6.00 -13.28
CA PHE A 123 1.17 -5.24 -14.00
C PHE A 123 0.67 -5.99 -15.23
N ARG A 124 1.59 -6.55 -16.04
CA ARG A 124 1.22 -7.32 -17.24
C ARG A 124 0.37 -8.54 -16.89
N GLN A 125 0.71 -9.25 -15.80
CA GLN A 125 -0.03 -10.42 -15.34
C GLN A 125 -1.42 -10.07 -14.79
N SER A 126 -1.56 -8.89 -14.18
CA SER A 126 -2.79 -8.43 -13.54
C SER A 126 -3.69 -7.60 -14.46
N LEU A 127 -3.27 -7.30 -15.69
CA LEU A 127 -3.94 -6.36 -16.59
C LEU A 127 -5.43 -6.67 -16.79
N ALA A 128 -5.79 -7.93 -16.94
CA ALA A 128 -7.19 -8.35 -17.14
C ALA A 128 -8.08 -8.12 -15.89
N GLY A 129 -7.49 -8.02 -14.71
CA GLY A 129 -8.20 -7.79 -13.45
C GLY A 129 -8.31 -6.32 -13.04
N ILE A 130 -7.65 -5.41 -13.76
CA ILE A 130 -7.67 -3.99 -13.42
C ILE A 130 -9.08 -3.41 -13.62
N ARG A 131 -9.57 -2.68 -12.63
CA ARG A 131 -10.92 -2.11 -12.64
C ARG A 131 -11.14 -1.14 -13.79
N PRO A 132 -12.33 -1.13 -14.43
CA PRO A 132 -12.61 -0.30 -15.61
C PRO A 132 -12.45 1.21 -15.39
N ASN A 133 -12.71 1.72 -14.18
CA ASN A 133 -12.51 3.14 -13.84
C ASN A 133 -11.02 3.49 -13.89
N VAL A 134 -10.15 2.64 -13.37
CA VAL A 134 -8.69 2.84 -13.40
C VAL A 134 -8.16 2.73 -14.83
N MET A 135 -8.63 1.74 -15.60
CA MET A 135 -8.26 1.63 -17.03
C MET A 135 -8.65 2.88 -17.82
N ARG A 136 -9.84 3.46 -17.56
CA ARG A 136 -10.22 4.74 -18.19
C ARG A 136 -9.32 5.90 -17.79
N ALA A 137 -8.97 5.99 -16.48
CA ALA A 137 -8.08 7.04 -16.00
C ALA A 137 -6.68 6.92 -16.63
N LEU A 138 -6.15 5.71 -16.76
CA LEU A 138 -4.88 5.46 -17.44
C LEU A 138 -4.96 5.83 -18.93
N ALA A 139 -6.02 5.44 -19.62
CA ALA A 139 -6.18 5.73 -21.04
C ALA A 139 -6.33 7.23 -21.35
N ALA A 140 -6.88 8.00 -20.41
CA ALA A 140 -7.14 9.44 -20.61
C ALA A 140 -5.87 10.27 -20.86
N ARG A 141 -4.73 9.84 -20.33
CA ARG A 141 -3.43 10.54 -20.43
C ARG A 141 -2.27 9.60 -20.83
N TRP A 142 -2.58 8.50 -21.49
CA TRP A 142 -1.56 7.57 -21.96
C TRP A 142 -0.55 8.26 -22.91
N PRO A 143 0.79 8.01 -22.77
CA PRO A 143 1.45 7.08 -21.81
C PRO A 143 1.84 7.73 -20.45
N GLU A 144 1.64 9.03 -20.25
CA GLU A 144 2.13 9.78 -19.07
C GLU A 144 1.48 9.34 -17.75
N SER A 145 0.31 8.70 -17.84
CA SER A 145 -0.44 8.23 -16.66
C SER A 145 0.10 6.94 -16.04
N LEU A 146 1.02 6.22 -16.71
CA LEU A 146 1.55 4.96 -16.23
C LEU A 146 3.06 4.88 -16.40
N ARG A 147 3.78 4.56 -15.32
CA ARG A 147 5.18 4.17 -15.32
C ARG A 147 5.32 2.76 -14.76
N LEU A 148 5.78 1.84 -15.59
CA LEU A 148 6.13 0.49 -15.17
C LEU A 148 7.60 0.47 -14.74
N VAL A 149 7.86 -0.03 -13.53
CA VAL A 149 9.16 0.01 -12.88
C VAL A 149 9.64 -1.39 -12.48
N GLY A 150 10.93 -1.52 -12.24
CA GLY A 150 11.59 -2.62 -11.54
C GLY A 150 12.17 -2.12 -10.22
N ASP A 151 13.38 -2.60 -9.90
CA ASP A 151 14.16 -2.14 -8.76
C ASP A 151 14.93 -0.88 -9.17
N GLU A 152 14.35 0.29 -8.90
CA GLU A 152 14.93 1.57 -9.32
C GLU A 152 14.58 2.74 -8.41
N GLU A 153 15.34 3.82 -8.50
CA GLU A 153 14.96 5.12 -7.97
C GLU A 153 14.04 5.82 -8.98
N VAL A 154 12.78 6.01 -8.60
CA VAL A 154 11.74 6.56 -9.49
C VAL A 154 11.80 8.08 -9.50
N VAL A 155 11.91 8.68 -8.33
CA VAL A 155 12.23 10.10 -8.12
C VAL A 155 13.33 10.18 -7.05
N PRO A 156 14.14 11.25 -7.02
CA PRO A 156 15.25 11.33 -6.07
C PRO A 156 14.80 11.10 -4.62
N GLY A 157 15.29 10.04 -3.97
CA GLY A 157 14.93 9.66 -2.61
C GLY A 157 13.70 8.77 -2.48
N ILE A 158 13.05 8.36 -3.59
CA ILE A 158 11.97 7.38 -3.58
C ILE A 158 12.29 6.24 -4.54
N ARG A 159 12.34 5.03 -4.01
CA ARG A 159 12.76 3.82 -4.71
C ARG A 159 11.69 2.75 -4.67
N THR A 160 11.68 1.91 -5.68
CA THR A 160 10.88 0.67 -5.69
C THR A 160 11.81 -0.53 -5.64
N ALA A 161 11.36 -1.60 -4.99
CA ALA A 161 12.03 -2.90 -4.99
C ALA A 161 10.99 -4.00 -5.14
N TRP A 162 11.15 -4.87 -6.11
CA TRP A 162 10.25 -6.01 -6.31
C TRP A 162 10.33 -6.97 -5.12
N LEU A 163 9.19 -7.36 -4.59
CA LEU A 163 9.09 -8.31 -3.50
C LEU A 163 8.50 -9.66 -3.94
N GLY A 164 7.51 -9.64 -4.83
CA GLY A 164 6.75 -10.85 -5.16
C GLY A 164 6.00 -11.40 -3.96
N CYS A 165 5.93 -12.72 -3.80
CA CYS A 165 5.37 -13.45 -2.68
C CYS A 165 3.86 -13.30 -2.53
N HIS A 166 3.34 -12.17 -2.03
CA HIS A 166 1.90 -11.93 -1.86
C HIS A 166 1.16 -11.87 -3.21
N SER A 167 1.73 -11.19 -4.17
CA SER A 167 1.28 -11.17 -5.56
C SER A 167 2.48 -10.96 -6.51
N PRO A 168 2.35 -11.32 -7.81
CA PRO A 168 3.44 -11.14 -8.77
C PRO A 168 3.93 -9.69 -8.89
N CYS A 169 3.04 -8.71 -8.62
CA CYS A 169 3.34 -7.28 -8.70
C CYS A 169 3.75 -6.66 -7.37
N SER A 170 3.85 -7.42 -6.29
CA SER A 170 4.21 -6.87 -4.99
C SER A 170 5.59 -6.23 -5.02
N GLN A 171 5.63 -4.96 -4.62
CA GLN A 171 6.85 -4.17 -4.50
C GLN A 171 6.85 -3.38 -3.20
N ALA A 172 8.03 -3.17 -2.65
CA ALA A 172 8.25 -2.18 -1.60
C ALA A 172 8.41 -0.80 -2.20
N VAL A 173 8.00 0.23 -1.46
CA VAL A 173 8.31 1.63 -1.76
C VAL A 173 9.18 2.18 -0.64
N GLY A 174 10.43 2.47 -0.96
CA GLY A 174 11.40 3.10 -0.05
C GLY A 174 11.33 4.61 -0.15
N VAL A 175 11.27 5.30 0.99
CA VAL A 175 11.18 6.76 1.08
C VAL A 175 12.27 7.27 2.02
N ASP A 176 13.16 8.13 1.51
CA ASP A 176 14.19 8.79 2.33
C ASP A 176 13.54 9.84 3.22
N THR A 177 13.61 9.66 4.52
CA THR A 177 13.06 10.58 5.51
C THR A 177 14.15 11.08 6.45
N ALA A 178 13.84 12.11 7.25
CA ALA A 178 14.74 12.59 8.29
C ALA A 178 14.97 11.54 9.41
N ALA A 179 14.06 10.58 9.56
CA ALA A 179 14.16 9.49 10.53
C ALA A 179 14.96 8.28 10.02
N GLY A 180 15.30 8.25 8.74
CA GLY A 180 15.94 7.13 8.03
C GLY A 180 15.16 6.73 6.78
N ALA A 181 15.63 5.70 6.09
CA ALA A 181 14.93 5.15 4.92
C ALA A 181 13.73 4.30 5.37
N ALA A 182 12.52 4.83 5.19
CA ALA A 182 11.28 4.11 5.45
C ALA A 182 10.91 3.21 4.27
N VAL A 183 10.47 1.99 4.54
CA VAL A 183 10.11 0.98 3.53
C VAL A 183 8.68 0.52 3.77
N LEU A 184 7.80 0.84 2.84
CA LEU A 184 6.41 0.42 2.82
C LEU A 184 6.35 -0.98 2.19
N CYS A 185 6.08 -2.00 3.00
CA CYS A 185 6.16 -3.41 2.58
C CYS A 185 4.90 -3.91 1.87
N GLY A 186 3.80 -3.12 1.88
CA GLY A 186 2.51 -3.61 1.44
C GLY A 186 2.13 -4.93 2.13
N ASP A 187 1.44 -5.79 1.43
CA ASP A 187 0.89 -7.04 1.96
C ASP A 187 1.90 -8.20 2.07
N VAL A 188 3.16 -7.95 1.74
CA VAL A 188 4.23 -8.91 2.07
C VAL A 188 4.45 -8.98 3.59
N ALA A 189 4.10 -7.91 4.31
CA ALA A 189 4.02 -7.91 5.77
C ALA A 189 2.77 -7.12 6.19
N TYR A 190 1.73 -7.81 6.64
CA TYR A 190 0.50 -7.17 7.09
C TYR A 190 0.67 -6.43 8.42
N LEU A 191 1.34 -7.08 9.38
CA LEU A 191 1.51 -6.61 10.75
C LEU A 191 2.98 -6.61 11.16
N TYR A 192 3.35 -5.81 12.15
CA TYR A 192 4.69 -5.84 12.75
C TYR A 192 5.08 -7.24 13.23
N ARG A 193 4.11 -8.06 13.63
CA ARG A 193 4.38 -9.46 14.01
C ARG A 193 4.90 -10.31 12.85
N ASN A 194 4.59 -10.00 11.59
CA ASN A 194 5.25 -10.63 10.45
C ASN A 194 6.74 -10.26 10.41
N ILE A 195 7.07 -9.01 10.72
CA ILE A 195 8.43 -8.45 10.62
C ILE A 195 9.29 -8.85 11.81
N GLU A 196 8.76 -8.68 13.04
CA GLU A 196 9.51 -8.80 14.31
C GLU A 196 9.62 -10.23 14.81
N GLN A 197 8.64 -11.08 14.48
CA GLN A 197 8.60 -12.49 14.87
C GLN A 197 8.86 -13.46 13.70
N PRO A 198 9.42 -13.00 12.58
CA PRO A 198 9.48 -13.54 11.22
C PRO A 198 8.42 -14.61 10.89
N ARG A 199 7.13 -14.22 10.97
CA ARG A 199 6.00 -15.11 10.68
C ARG A 199 5.51 -14.87 9.24
N PRO A 200 5.67 -15.85 8.34
CA PRO A 200 5.17 -15.75 6.96
C PRO A 200 3.67 -15.51 6.91
N ILE A 201 3.21 -14.81 5.87
CA ILE A 201 1.78 -14.64 5.59
C ILE A 201 1.14 -15.96 5.14
N GLY A 202 -0.18 -16.11 5.35
CA GLY A 202 -0.86 -17.41 5.35
C GLY A 202 -0.83 -18.20 4.05
N TRP A 203 -0.79 -17.56 2.90
CA TRP A 203 -0.78 -18.25 1.59
C TRP A 203 0.55 -18.17 0.84
N ALA A 204 1.58 -17.62 1.46
CA ALA A 204 2.89 -17.55 0.84
C ALA A 204 3.71 -18.81 1.13
N ASP A 205 4.53 -19.22 0.17
CA ASP A 205 5.63 -20.12 0.46
C ASP A 205 6.61 -19.45 1.44
N ALA A 206 7.00 -20.15 2.49
CA ALA A 206 7.83 -19.58 3.54
C ALA A 206 9.22 -19.13 3.04
N ALA A 207 9.83 -19.88 2.11
CA ALA A 207 11.14 -19.51 1.55
C ALA A 207 11.04 -18.28 0.66
N GLU A 208 10.00 -18.19 -0.16
CA GLU A 208 9.70 -17.00 -0.97
C GLU A 208 9.45 -15.77 -0.07
N TRP A 209 8.68 -15.96 1.00
CA TRP A 209 8.39 -14.87 1.94
C TRP A 209 9.65 -14.37 2.63
N HIS A 210 10.52 -15.27 3.13
CA HIS A 210 11.80 -14.88 3.74
C HIS A 210 12.70 -14.14 2.75
N ALA A 211 12.73 -14.56 1.49
CA ALA A 211 13.48 -13.87 0.43
C ALA A 211 12.91 -12.46 0.17
N ALA A 212 11.58 -12.31 0.12
CA ALA A 212 10.90 -11.02 -0.05
C ALA A 212 11.21 -10.08 1.13
N MET A 213 11.12 -10.57 2.37
CA MET A 213 11.47 -9.78 3.57
C MET A 213 12.96 -9.43 3.63
N GLY A 214 13.83 -10.29 3.09
CA GLY A 214 15.25 -9.98 2.91
C GLY A 214 15.46 -8.77 1.98
N ARG A 215 14.75 -8.73 0.84
CA ARG A 215 14.76 -7.58 -0.09
C ARG A 215 14.20 -6.32 0.56
N ALA A 216 13.08 -6.43 1.29
CA ALA A 216 12.52 -5.28 2.01
C ALA A 216 13.50 -4.70 3.04
N ARG A 217 14.18 -5.55 3.82
CA ARG A 217 15.22 -5.11 4.77
C ARG A 217 16.44 -4.47 4.10
N ALA A 218 16.79 -4.92 2.91
CA ALA A 218 17.88 -4.31 2.14
C ALA A 218 17.52 -2.93 1.55
N ALA A 219 16.23 -2.62 1.45
CA ALA A 219 15.74 -1.37 0.88
C ALA A 219 15.73 -0.20 1.88
N GLY A 220 15.82 -0.44 3.21
CA GLY A 220 15.91 0.63 4.20
C GLY A 220 15.80 0.15 5.65
N ASP A 221 15.74 1.13 6.56
CA ASP A 221 15.94 0.95 8.00
C ASP A 221 14.62 0.75 8.77
N ILE A 222 13.56 1.44 8.31
CA ILE A 222 12.26 1.49 9.01
C ILE A 222 11.24 0.72 8.17
N LEU A 223 11.00 -0.54 8.52
CA LEU A 223 10.00 -1.36 7.84
C LEU A 223 8.59 -1.02 8.34
N LEU A 224 7.71 -0.69 7.42
CA LEU A 224 6.32 -0.35 7.68
C LEU A 224 5.40 -1.43 7.08
N PRO A 225 4.65 -2.16 7.91
CA PRO A 225 3.68 -3.15 7.44
C PRO A 225 2.48 -2.48 6.76
N GLY A 226 1.74 -3.26 5.95
CA GLY A 226 0.62 -2.74 5.16
C GLY A 226 -0.58 -2.29 6.01
N HIS A 227 -0.86 -2.99 7.14
CA HIS A 227 -2.17 -2.88 7.78
C HIS A 227 -2.17 -2.79 9.30
N ASP A 228 -0.99 -2.69 9.95
CA ASP A 228 -0.91 -2.77 11.41
C ASP A 228 -1.47 -1.52 12.10
N PRO A 229 -2.46 -1.64 12.99
CA PRO A 229 -2.93 -0.52 13.82
C PRO A 229 -1.83 0.13 14.67
N LEU A 230 -0.78 -0.62 15.05
CA LEU A 230 0.35 -0.10 15.81
C LEU A 230 1.15 0.99 15.09
N ILE A 231 0.94 1.20 13.78
CA ILE A 231 1.53 2.33 13.05
C ILE A 231 1.11 3.66 13.71
N LEU A 232 -0.18 3.79 14.09
CA LEU A 232 -0.66 5.01 14.73
C LEU A 232 -0.10 5.21 16.14
N ASP A 233 0.16 4.11 16.87
CA ASP A 233 0.71 4.17 18.22
C ASP A 233 2.22 4.46 18.19
N ARG A 234 2.96 3.83 17.26
CA ARG A 234 4.41 4.00 17.12
C ARG A 234 4.80 5.37 16.54
N PHE A 235 3.97 5.87 15.64
CA PHE A 235 4.17 7.14 14.97
C PHE A 235 2.93 8.01 15.21
N GLY A 236 2.94 8.84 16.21
CA GLY A 236 1.78 9.63 16.65
C GLY A 236 0.94 10.15 15.47
N ASP A 237 -0.33 9.80 15.43
CA ASP A 237 -1.25 10.09 14.31
C ASP A 237 -0.75 9.61 12.92
N GLY A 238 0.10 8.58 12.89
CA GLY A 238 0.66 8.02 11.65
C GLY A 238 1.78 8.86 11.01
N VAL A 239 2.32 9.85 11.70
CA VAL A 239 3.42 10.71 11.18
C VAL A 239 4.76 10.03 11.40
N VAL A 240 5.27 9.32 10.37
CA VAL A 240 6.59 8.65 10.41
C VAL A 240 7.72 9.67 10.36
N ALA A 241 7.57 10.70 9.55
CA ALA A 241 8.51 11.82 9.45
C ALA A 241 7.79 13.09 9.00
N VAL A 242 8.33 14.23 9.44
CA VAL A 242 7.92 15.56 8.97
C VAL A 242 8.88 15.98 7.86
N GLY A 243 8.35 16.46 6.74
CA GLY A 243 9.12 16.97 5.60
C GLY A 243 9.29 18.47 5.62
#